data_a9b6f8f4aeb6f2360a02773db2633023
#
_entry.id   a9b6f8f4aeb6f2360a02773db2633023
#
_cell.length_a   1.000
_cell.length_b   1.000
_cell.length_c   1.000
_cell.angle_alpha   90.00
_cell.angle_beta   90.00
_cell.angle_gamma   90.00
#
_symmetry.space_group_name_H-M   'P 1'
#
loop_
_entity.id
_entity.type
_entity.pdbx_description
1 polymer ?
#
loop_
_entity_poly.entity_id
_entity_poly.type
_entity_poly.pdbx_seq_one_letter_code
_entity_poly.pdbx_strand_id
1 'polypeptide(L)'
;MPAGKPNILVIWGDDIGITNLSCYSDGLMGYRTPNIDRVSAEGMRFTDSYGEQSCTAGRSAFITGQSVYRTGLSKVGMPGVDMGLSAEDPTIAELLKPLGYATGQFGKNHLGDLNKHLPTAHGFDEFFGNLYHLNAEEEPENPDYPTEEEAPLLRRMLMPRGVIHSWATEESSDEVDERFGPTGKQRIEDTGPLTAKRMETIDDETTGACIDFIKRQADSDTPFFVWMNMTHMHFRTHTKAESVGQSGRWQSEYHDTMIDHDGHVGQLLDCLDELGIAEDTIVMYSTDNGPHANSWPDGATTPFRSEKNTGWEGAFRVPEMIRWPGRIPAGVVSNEIVQHQDWLPTILAAAGEPTIVDKLKQGHTIGDKTYHVHIDGYNLLPYLTGQVDESPRRGLIYFSDDCDVLGIRYENWKVVFLEQRCQGTLQIWFEPFTELRAPKLFNLRTDPFERADVTSNTYWDWVMDRIFLCLYANALVLRFLDTFKEFPPRAEPASFTISAAVEKMKSALGSAGN
;
A
#
# COMPACT_ATOMS: atom_id res chain seq x y z
N MET A 1 3.25 -19.33 23.66
CA MET A 1 3.93 -18.12 23.09
C MET A 1 4.80 -17.47 24.14
N PRO A 2 5.97 -16.87 23.78
CA PRO A 2 6.73 -16.08 24.74
C PRO A 2 5.82 -14.98 25.29
N ALA A 3 5.68 -14.89 26.60
CA ALA A 3 4.75 -14.01 27.27
C ALA A 3 4.91 -12.55 26.78
N GLY A 4 3.90 -12.03 26.07
CA GLY A 4 3.79 -10.61 25.76
C GLY A 4 4.04 -10.18 24.31
N LYS A 5 4.32 -11.09 23.36
CA LYS A 5 4.47 -10.75 21.93
C LYS A 5 3.25 -11.20 21.13
N PRO A 6 2.45 -10.28 20.54
CA PRO A 6 1.31 -10.68 19.72
C PRO A 6 1.74 -11.24 18.37
N ASN A 7 0.92 -12.10 17.78
CA ASN A 7 0.95 -12.33 16.35
C ASN A 7 0.40 -11.09 15.63
N ILE A 8 0.81 -10.88 14.38
CA ILE A 8 0.41 -9.73 13.59
C ILE A 8 0.00 -10.20 12.20
N LEU A 9 -1.28 -10.01 11.87
CA LEU A 9 -1.86 -10.30 10.57
C LEU A 9 -2.39 -9.02 9.95
N VAL A 10 -1.75 -8.55 8.90
CA VAL A 10 -2.19 -7.42 8.10
C VAL A 10 -2.81 -7.94 6.81
N ILE A 11 -4.05 -7.59 6.55
CA ILE A 11 -4.83 -8.03 5.38
C ILE A 11 -5.15 -6.81 4.54
N TRP A 12 -4.72 -6.82 3.30
CA TRP A 12 -5.01 -5.77 2.32
C TRP A 12 -5.73 -6.34 1.09
N GLY A 13 -6.69 -5.58 0.58
CA GLY A 13 -7.08 -5.66 -0.82
C GLY A 13 -6.33 -4.62 -1.66
N ASP A 14 -6.63 -4.54 -2.94
CA ASP A 14 -6.04 -3.62 -3.90
C ASP A 14 -7.13 -2.69 -4.46
N ASP A 15 -6.94 -1.38 -4.39
CA ASP A 15 -7.89 -0.37 -4.91
C ASP A 15 -9.32 -0.44 -4.31
N ILE A 16 -9.50 -0.89 -3.08
CA ILE A 16 -10.83 -1.00 -2.46
C ILE A 16 -11.31 0.37 -1.97
N GLY A 17 -12.49 0.76 -2.42
CA GLY A 17 -13.13 1.98 -1.97
C GLY A 17 -13.82 1.84 -0.62
N ILE A 18 -13.86 2.93 0.13
CA ILE A 18 -14.46 2.94 1.48
C ILE A 18 -15.94 2.54 1.47
N THR A 19 -16.70 2.89 0.40
CA THR A 19 -18.11 2.51 0.26
C THR A 19 -18.34 1.07 -0.16
N ASN A 20 -17.31 0.37 -0.64
CA ASN A 20 -17.39 -1.03 -0.99
C ASN A 20 -17.50 -1.96 0.23
N LEU A 21 -17.17 -1.46 1.42
CA LEU A 21 -17.24 -2.20 2.68
C LEU A 21 -18.52 -1.86 3.45
N SER A 22 -19.29 -2.87 3.85
CA SER A 22 -20.58 -2.65 4.51
C SER A 22 -20.47 -1.99 5.88
N CYS A 23 -19.37 -2.14 6.60
CA CYS A 23 -19.14 -1.40 7.86
C CYS A 23 -19.00 0.13 7.68
N TYR A 24 -18.67 0.61 6.48
CA TYR A 24 -18.63 2.05 6.17
C TYR A 24 -19.87 2.55 5.44
N SER A 25 -20.57 1.69 4.72
CA SER A 25 -21.65 2.08 3.82
C SER A 25 -23.02 1.51 4.18
N ASP A 26 -23.09 0.68 5.22
CA ASP A 26 -24.31 -0.06 5.61
C ASP A 26 -24.86 -0.97 4.51
N GLY A 27 -24.01 -1.39 3.57
CA GLY A 27 -24.39 -2.19 2.40
C GLY A 27 -25.03 -1.37 1.27
N LEU A 28 -24.70 -0.08 1.16
CA LEU A 28 -25.16 0.83 0.09
C LEU A 28 -24.91 0.24 -1.31
N MET A 29 -23.82 -0.52 -1.48
CA MET A 29 -23.45 -1.13 -2.76
C MET A 29 -24.30 -2.37 -3.12
N GLY A 30 -25.28 -2.76 -2.29
CA GLY A 30 -26.20 -3.86 -2.56
C GLY A 30 -25.71 -5.25 -2.12
N TYR A 31 -24.52 -5.36 -1.58
CA TYR A 31 -23.96 -6.57 -0.96
C TYR A 31 -23.40 -6.26 0.43
N ARG A 32 -22.92 -7.27 1.14
CA ARG A 32 -22.35 -7.14 2.47
C ARG A 32 -20.96 -7.79 2.53
N THR A 33 -20.13 -7.31 3.45
CA THR A 33 -18.78 -7.80 3.75
C THR A 33 -18.68 -8.21 5.22
N PRO A 34 -19.41 -9.26 5.66
CA PRO A 34 -19.60 -9.57 7.08
C PRO A 34 -18.30 -9.93 7.81
N ASN A 35 -17.33 -10.52 7.11
CA ASN A 35 -16.06 -10.91 7.71
C ASN A 35 -15.13 -9.70 7.95
N ILE A 36 -15.08 -8.77 7.00
CA ILE A 36 -14.39 -7.49 7.16
C ILE A 36 -15.10 -6.65 8.24
N ASP A 37 -16.45 -6.62 8.22
CA ASP A 37 -17.26 -5.93 9.23
C ASP A 37 -16.98 -6.47 10.65
N ARG A 38 -16.64 -7.76 10.79
CA ARG A 38 -16.24 -8.38 12.05
C ARG A 38 -14.99 -7.72 12.63
N VAL A 39 -13.95 -7.45 11.82
CA VAL A 39 -12.74 -6.74 12.26
C VAL A 39 -13.10 -5.35 12.81
N SER A 40 -14.00 -4.64 12.13
CA SER A 40 -14.52 -3.34 12.57
C SER A 40 -15.30 -3.42 13.88
N ALA A 41 -16.16 -4.41 14.03
CA ALA A 41 -17.02 -4.58 15.19
C ALA A 41 -16.25 -5.01 16.44
N GLU A 42 -15.23 -5.85 16.26
CA GLU A 42 -14.39 -6.39 17.34
C GLU A 42 -13.16 -5.49 17.65
N GLY A 43 -13.01 -4.36 16.95
CA GLY A 43 -11.89 -3.46 17.09
C GLY A 43 -12.23 -1.98 16.87
N MET A 44 -11.27 -1.25 16.32
CA MET A 44 -11.37 0.18 16.02
C MET A 44 -11.36 0.39 14.49
N ARG A 45 -12.27 1.24 14.00
CA ARG A 45 -12.39 1.65 12.60
C ARG A 45 -12.08 3.12 12.46
N PHE A 46 -11.31 3.49 11.43
CA PHE A 46 -10.91 4.87 11.17
C PHE A 46 -11.71 5.50 10.03
N THR A 47 -12.06 6.77 10.17
CA THR A 47 -12.69 7.57 9.10
C THR A 47 -11.67 8.47 8.40
N ASP A 48 -10.54 8.73 9.03
CA ASP A 48 -9.46 9.60 8.55
C ASP A 48 -8.15 8.82 8.43
N SER A 49 -8.22 7.64 7.82
CA SER A 49 -7.04 6.85 7.45
C SER A 49 -6.57 7.17 6.05
N TYR A 50 -5.25 7.26 5.87
CA TYR A 50 -4.60 7.67 4.63
C TYR A 50 -3.58 6.64 4.15
N GLY A 51 -3.82 6.16 2.91
CA GLY A 51 -2.79 5.52 2.11
C GLY A 51 -1.96 6.56 1.36
N GLU A 52 -1.45 6.15 0.20
CA GLU A 52 -0.79 7.05 -0.75
C GLU A 52 -1.60 7.09 -2.05
N GLN A 53 -1.13 7.84 -3.06
CA GLN A 53 -1.87 8.05 -4.30
C GLN A 53 -1.99 6.80 -5.19
N SER A 54 -1.13 5.77 -5.01
CA SER A 54 -1.12 4.54 -5.82
C SER A 54 -0.49 3.35 -5.09
N CYS A 55 -0.60 2.15 -5.70
CA CYS A 55 -0.25 0.88 -5.05
C CYS A 55 1.20 0.82 -4.55
N THR A 56 2.20 1.06 -5.41
CA THR A 56 3.61 1.04 -5.02
C THR A 56 3.88 2.04 -3.91
N ALA A 57 3.30 3.23 -4.01
CA ALA A 57 3.42 4.28 -3.02
C ALA A 57 2.88 3.85 -1.65
N GLY A 58 1.63 3.39 -1.59
CA GLY A 58 0.99 2.93 -0.34
C GLY A 58 1.73 1.75 0.29
N ARG A 59 2.14 0.78 -0.53
CA ARG A 59 2.88 -0.40 -0.06
C ARG A 59 4.27 -0.06 0.47
N SER A 60 5.01 0.84 -0.20
CA SER A 60 6.32 1.27 0.27
C SER A 60 6.22 2.10 1.55
N ALA A 61 5.25 3.01 1.65
CA ALA A 61 5.02 3.82 2.84
C ALA A 61 4.69 2.97 4.07
N PHE A 62 3.86 1.92 3.91
CA PHE A 62 3.53 1.00 4.98
C PHE A 62 4.74 0.19 5.45
N ILE A 63 5.41 -0.51 4.52
CA ILE A 63 6.43 -1.49 4.90
C ILE A 63 7.73 -0.84 5.40
N THR A 64 8.02 0.41 5.00
CA THR A 64 9.22 1.15 5.41
C THR A 64 8.96 2.23 6.46
N GLY A 65 7.72 2.62 6.72
CA GLY A 65 7.38 3.74 7.62
C GLY A 65 7.87 5.10 7.12
N GLN A 66 8.26 5.21 5.84
CA GLN A 66 8.84 6.39 5.23
C GLN A 66 7.90 7.01 4.20
N SER A 67 7.98 8.31 4.03
CA SER A 67 7.34 9.00 2.91
C SER A 67 7.87 8.50 1.57
N VAL A 68 7.00 8.40 0.57
CA VAL A 68 7.38 8.04 -0.81
C VAL A 68 8.43 8.97 -1.41
N TYR A 69 8.49 10.21 -0.94
CA TYR A 69 9.52 11.16 -1.34
C TYR A 69 10.93 10.74 -0.86
N ARG A 70 11.05 9.97 0.25
CA ARG A 70 12.34 9.46 0.72
C ARG A 70 12.79 8.25 -0.07
N THR A 71 11.88 7.30 -0.30
CA THR A 71 12.20 6.04 -0.97
C THR A 71 12.31 6.18 -2.49
N GLY A 72 11.64 7.18 -3.10
CA GLY A 72 11.47 7.30 -4.54
C GLY A 72 10.46 6.31 -5.12
N LEU A 73 9.78 5.50 -4.27
CA LEU A 73 8.82 4.48 -4.69
C LEU A 73 7.40 5.05 -4.75
N SER A 74 7.20 6.09 -5.52
CA SER A 74 5.89 6.72 -5.75
C SER A 74 5.08 6.06 -6.87
N LYS A 75 5.73 5.27 -7.74
CA LYS A 75 5.13 4.46 -8.79
C LYS A 75 6.00 3.24 -9.13
N VAL A 76 5.41 2.27 -9.80
CA VAL A 76 6.11 1.06 -10.23
C VAL A 76 7.05 1.35 -11.42
N GLY A 77 8.18 0.63 -11.49
CA GLY A 77 9.02 0.55 -12.69
C GLY A 77 8.45 -0.40 -13.73
N MET A 78 8.96 -0.31 -14.96
CA MET A 78 8.69 -1.31 -15.98
C MET A 78 9.32 -2.67 -15.59
N PRO A 79 8.79 -3.81 -16.09
CA PRO A 79 9.35 -5.12 -15.81
C PRO A 79 10.86 -5.21 -16.10
N GLY A 80 11.63 -5.78 -15.17
CA GLY A 80 13.08 -5.94 -15.27
C GLY A 80 13.92 -4.68 -15.06
N VAL A 81 13.30 -3.54 -14.74
CA VAL A 81 14.02 -2.29 -14.43
C VAL A 81 14.51 -2.31 -12.99
N ASP A 82 15.71 -1.76 -12.77
CA ASP A 82 16.27 -1.62 -11.42
C ASP A 82 15.56 -0.48 -10.64
N MET A 83 14.30 -0.74 -10.32
CA MET A 83 13.45 0.10 -9.49
C MET A 83 12.63 -0.77 -8.55
N GLY A 84 12.85 -0.60 -7.27
CA GLY A 84 12.20 -1.37 -6.22
C GLY A 84 12.75 -1.02 -4.86
N LEU A 85 12.37 -1.82 -3.88
CA LEU A 85 12.75 -1.60 -2.50
C LEU A 85 14.28 -1.61 -2.35
N SER A 86 14.81 -0.54 -1.76
CA SER A 86 16.24 -0.41 -1.54
C SER A 86 16.69 -1.25 -0.35
N ALA A 87 17.87 -1.86 -0.49
CA ALA A 87 18.49 -2.54 0.63
C ALA A 87 18.85 -1.60 1.82
N GLU A 88 18.86 -0.30 1.61
CA GLU A 88 19.14 0.70 2.64
C GLU A 88 17.90 1.10 3.46
N ASP A 89 16.70 0.76 2.98
CA ASP A 89 15.44 1.04 3.65
C ASP A 89 14.97 -0.19 4.45
N PRO A 90 14.92 -0.09 5.79
CA PRO A 90 14.49 -1.22 6.61
C PRO A 90 12.98 -1.45 6.43
N THR A 91 12.59 -2.72 6.42
CA THR A 91 11.19 -3.13 6.43
C THR A 91 10.71 -3.49 7.83
N ILE A 92 9.40 -3.50 8.05
CA ILE A 92 8.79 -4.07 9.26
C ILE A 92 9.31 -5.49 9.49
N ALA A 93 9.39 -6.31 8.42
CA ALA A 93 9.85 -7.69 8.51
C ALA A 93 11.31 -7.79 8.99
N GLU A 94 12.24 -7.02 8.40
CA GLU A 94 13.64 -7.00 8.84
C GLU A 94 13.80 -6.57 10.30
N LEU A 95 12.98 -5.61 10.74
CA LEU A 95 13.04 -5.09 12.12
C LEU A 95 12.43 -6.05 13.14
N LEU A 96 11.48 -6.90 12.75
CA LEU A 96 10.85 -7.89 13.62
C LEU A 96 11.67 -9.18 13.79
N LYS A 97 12.54 -9.53 12.83
CA LYS A 97 13.35 -10.76 12.92
C LYS A 97 14.22 -10.84 14.17
N PRO A 98 14.96 -9.79 14.59
CA PRO A 98 15.74 -9.82 15.83
C PRO A 98 14.86 -9.98 17.08
N LEU A 99 13.57 -9.68 16.96
CA LEU A 99 12.59 -9.88 18.02
C LEU A 99 12.01 -11.30 18.04
N GLY A 100 12.45 -12.19 17.13
CA GLY A 100 12.06 -13.60 17.10
C GLY A 100 10.76 -13.87 16.33
N TYR A 101 10.33 -12.98 15.46
CA TYR A 101 9.16 -13.20 14.60
C TYR A 101 9.54 -14.01 13.35
N ALA A 102 8.66 -14.95 13.01
CA ALA A 102 8.59 -15.49 11.65
C ALA A 102 7.80 -14.52 10.75
N THR A 103 8.21 -14.38 9.49
CA THR A 103 7.68 -13.32 8.62
C THR A 103 7.24 -13.88 7.27
N GLY A 104 6.00 -13.63 6.87
CA GLY A 104 5.42 -14.09 5.61
C GLY A 104 4.74 -12.97 4.84
N GLN A 105 4.90 -12.94 3.52
CA GLN A 105 4.13 -12.08 2.63
C GLN A 105 3.44 -12.92 1.55
N PHE A 106 2.14 -12.70 1.35
CA PHE A 106 1.34 -13.47 0.42
C PHE A 106 0.50 -12.54 -0.45
N GLY A 107 0.40 -12.83 -1.76
CA GLY A 107 -0.28 -11.98 -2.72
C GLY A 107 0.63 -10.94 -3.39
N LYS A 108 0.07 -9.80 -3.78
CA LYS A 108 0.77 -8.76 -4.56
C LYS A 108 1.88 -8.07 -3.75
N ASN A 109 3.12 -8.03 -4.30
CA ASN A 109 4.23 -7.25 -3.72
C ASN A 109 4.29 -5.82 -4.27
N HIS A 110 4.48 -5.64 -5.56
CA HIS A 110 4.52 -4.37 -6.29
C HIS A 110 5.62 -3.38 -5.85
N LEU A 111 6.76 -3.90 -5.35
CA LEU A 111 7.92 -3.14 -4.89
C LEU A 111 9.20 -3.49 -5.64
N GLY A 112 9.06 -3.83 -6.94
CA GLY A 112 10.14 -4.26 -7.83
C GLY A 112 10.17 -5.76 -8.08
N ASP A 113 10.74 -6.18 -9.22
CA ASP A 113 10.72 -7.56 -9.69
C ASP A 113 12.11 -8.21 -9.82
N LEU A 114 13.19 -7.46 -9.65
CA LEU A 114 14.53 -8.05 -9.57
C LEU A 114 14.66 -8.93 -8.31
N ASN A 115 15.51 -9.94 -8.37
CA ASN A 115 15.72 -10.85 -7.24
C ASN A 115 16.08 -10.12 -5.95
N LYS A 116 16.84 -9.02 -6.03
CA LYS A 116 17.20 -8.18 -4.90
C LYS A 116 16.04 -7.36 -4.32
N HIS A 117 14.90 -7.24 -5.03
CA HIS A 117 13.72 -6.51 -4.57
C HIS A 117 12.62 -7.43 -4.01
N LEU A 118 12.80 -8.76 -4.10
CA LEU A 118 11.80 -9.70 -3.60
C LEU A 118 11.67 -9.60 -2.07
N PRO A 119 10.49 -9.85 -1.51
CA PRO A 119 10.26 -9.79 -0.07
C PRO A 119 11.27 -10.61 0.75
N THR A 120 11.68 -11.77 0.23
CA THR A 120 12.66 -12.64 0.88
C THR A 120 14.10 -12.07 0.91
N ALA A 121 14.41 -11.05 0.11
CA ALA A 121 15.62 -10.24 0.23
C ALA A 121 15.48 -9.10 1.26
N HIS A 122 14.27 -8.84 1.74
CA HIS A 122 13.90 -7.74 2.64
C HIS A 122 13.22 -8.20 3.93
N GLY A 123 13.70 -9.32 4.48
CA GLY A 123 13.36 -9.78 5.82
C GLY A 123 12.17 -10.75 5.91
N PHE A 124 11.44 -11.03 4.85
CA PHE A 124 10.44 -12.08 4.86
C PHE A 124 11.07 -13.46 4.74
N ASP A 125 10.59 -14.42 5.53
CA ASP A 125 11.03 -15.82 5.45
C ASP A 125 10.43 -16.53 4.26
N GLU A 126 9.20 -16.16 3.88
CA GLU A 126 8.45 -16.75 2.78
C GLU A 126 7.64 -15.67 2.04
N PHE A 127 7.63 -15.76 0.71
CA PHE A 127 6.79 -14.97 -0.16
C PHE A 127 6.15 -15.85 -1.24
N PHE A 128 4.82 -15.72 -1.41
CA PHE A 128 4.11 -16.33 -2.52
C PHE A 128 3.11 -15.33 -3.12
N GLY A 129 3.32 -14.94 -4.38
CA GLY A 129 2.43 -13.98 -5.05
C GLY A 129 2.98 -13.38 -6.33
N ASN A 130 2.25 -12.39 -6.84
CA ASN A 130 2.56 -11.64 -8.05
C ASN A 130 3.29 -10.32 -7.74
N LEU A 131 4.00 -9.80 -8.75
CA LEU A 131 4.87 -8.63 -8.59
C LEU A 131 4.30 -7.36 -9.23
N TYR A 132 3.29 -7.49 -10.10
CA TYR A 132 2.60 -6.40 -10.78
C TYR A 132 1.08 -6.43 -10.51
N HIS A 133 0.39 -5.40 -10.99
CA HIS A 133 -1.07 -5.31 -10.96
C HIS A 133 -1.72 -6.11 -12.08
N LEU A 134 -3.00 -6.46 -11.92
CA LEU A 134 -3.72 -7.38 -12.80
C LEU A 134 -3.67 -6.99 -14.28
N ASN A 135 -3.87 -5.71 -14.62
CA ASN A 135 -3.84 -5.30 -16.02
C ASN A 135 -2.46 -5.45 -16.68
N ALA A 136 -1.35 -5.28 -15.95
CA ALA A 136 -0.02 -5.52 -16.51
C ALA A 136 0.26 -7.02 -16.69
N GLU A 137 -0.22 -7.85 -15.77
CA GLU A 137 -0.10 -9.31 -15.85
C GLU A 137 -0.93 -9.88 -17.02
N GLU A 138 -2.07 -9.24 -17.38
CA GLU A 138 -2.94 -9.64 -18.49
C GLU A 138 -2.44 -9.15 -19.86
N GLU A 139 -1.61 -8.08 -19.92
CA GLU A 139 -1.13 -7.51 -21.20
C GLU A 139 -0.55 -8.54 -22.18
N PRO A 140 0.22 -9.57 -21.76
CA PRO A 140 0.75 -10.58 -22.67
C PRO A 140 -0.31 -11.40 -23.43
N GLU A 141 -1.58 -11.39 -22.97
CA GLU A 141 -2.71 -12.05 -23.65
C GLU A 141 -3.39 -11.15 -24.69
N ASN A 142 -3.00 -9.87 -24.78
CA ASN A 142 -3.54 -8.95 -25.76
C ASN A 142 -3.04 -9.31 -27.17
N PRO A 143 -3.92 -9.36 -28.21
CA PRO A 143 -3.52 -9.67 -29.58
C PRO A 143 -2.45 -8.74 -30.18
N ASP A 144 -2.37 -7.50 -29.70
CA ASP A 144 -1.39 -6.51 -30.14
C ASP A 144 -0.05 -6.61 -29.38
N TYR A 145 0.04 -7.51 -28.38
CA TYR A 145 1.29 -7.71 -27.64
C TYR A 145 2.33 -8.41 -28.51
N PRO A 146 3.64 -7.98 -28.49
CA PRO A 146 4.67 -8.58 -29.32
C PRO A 146 4.74 -10.10 -29.16
N THR A 147 4.70 -10.82 -30.28
CA THR A 147 4.84 -12.27 -30.26
C THR A 147 6.31 -12.69 -30.16
N GLU A 148 6.56 -13.93 -29.74
CA GLU A 148 7.93 -14.50 -29.68
C GLU A 148 8.60 -14.54 -31.05
N GLU A 149 7.83 -14.75 -32.13
CA GLU A 149 8.34 -14.79 -33.49
C GLU A 149 8.70 -13.42 -34.06
N GLU A 150 7.87 -12.39 -33.75
CA GLU A 150 8.02 -11.04 -34.29
C GLU A 150 9.10 -10.23 -33.56
N ALA A 151 9.14 -10.31 -32.24
CA ALA A 151 10.02 -9.49 -31.42
C ALA A 151 10.44 -10.17 -30.10
N PRO A 152 11.23 -11.27 -30.14
CA PRO A 152 11.55 -12.08 -28.97
C PRO A 152 12.22 -11.28 -27.84
N LEU A 153 13.14 -10.39 -28.17
CA LEU A 153 13.83 -9.55 -27.18
C LEU A 153 12.88 -8.55 -26.54
N LEU A 154 12.03 -7.89 -27.32
CA LEU A 154 11.07 -6.92 -26.81
C LEU A 154 10.02 -7.60 -25.93
N ARG A 155 9.49 -8.74 -26.36
CA ARG A 155 8.56 -9.54 -25.56
C ARG A 155 9.17 -9.92 -24.22
N ARG A 156 10.40 -10.49 -24.24
CA ARG A 156 11.12 -10.85 -23.01
C ARG A 156 11.33 -9.65 -22.08
N MET A 157 11.61 -8.47 -22.62
CA MET A 157 11.83 -7.25 -21.83
C MET A 157 10.55 -6.69 -21.20
N LEU A 158 9.42 -6.76 -21.92
CA LEU A 158 8.16 -6.17 -21.48
C LEU A 158 7.35 -7.11 -20.57
N MET A 159 7.52 -8.44 -20.74
CA MET A 159 6.69 -9.43 -20.05
C MET A 159 6.85 -9.31 -18.53
N PRO A 160 5.75 -9.18 -17.76
CA PRO A 160 5.82 -9.21 -16.31
C PRO A 160 6.37 -10.56 -15.84
N ARG A 161 6.98 -10.55 -14.65
CA ARG A 161 7.44 -11.79 -14.01
C ARG A 161 6.21 -12.53 -13.48
N GLY A 162 6.17 -13.85 -13.63
CA GLY A 162 5.06 -14.67 -13.16
C GLY A 162 4.86 -14.68 -11.64
N VAL A 163 3.95 -15.51 -11.19
CA VAL A 163 3.73 -15.74 -9.76
C VAL A 163 4.92 -16.45 -9.15
N ILE A 164 5.52 -15.84 -8.15
CA ILE A 164 6.77 -16.30 -7.53
C ILE A 164 6.48 -16.90 -6.16
N HIS A 165 7.10 -18.07 -5.88
CA HIS A 165 7.24 -18.59 -4.54
C HIS A 165 8.71 -18.52 -4.13
N SER A 166 9.04 -17.76 -3.09
CA SER A 166 10.42 -17.64 -2.64
C SER A 166 10.55 -17.83 -1.13
N TRP A 167 11.73 -18.27 -0.71
CA TRP A 167 12.08 -18.51 0.70
C TRP A 167 13.45 -17.93 0.97
N ALA A 168 13.60 -17.25 2.10
CA ALA A 168 14.89 -16.80 2.59
C ALA A 168 15.76 -18.01 2.99
N THR A 169 17.06 -17.93 2.72
CA THR A 169 18.05 -18.98 3.04
C THR A 169 19.23 -18.41 3.82
N GLU A 170 19.89 -19.24 4.64
CA GLU A 170 21.11 -18.85 5.34
C GLU A 170 22.30 -18.74 4.38
N GLU A 171 22.37 -19.66 3.41
CA GLU A 171 23.42 -19.69 2.41
C GLU A 171 23.02 -18.91 1.16
N SER A 172 23.99 -18.22 0.57
CA SER A 172 23.80 -17.50 -0.70
C SER A 172 23.91 -18.46 -1.87
N SER A 173 22.96 -18.38 -2.78
CA SER A 173 23.03 -19.05 -4.10
C SER A 173 23.95 -18.26 -5.03
N ASP A 174 24.77 -18.97 -5.81
CA ASP A 174 25.58 -18.41 -6.88
C ASP A 174 24.80 -18.27 -8.21
N GLU A 175 23.54 -18.66 -8.23
CA GLU A 175 22.69 -18.55 -9.42
C GLU A 175 22.44 -17.07 -9.77
N VAL A 176 22.54 -16.78 -11.08
CA VAL A 176 22.28 -15.46 -11.63
C VAL A 176 21.26 -15.59 -12.76
N ASP A 177 20.10 -15.02 -12.59
CA ASP A 177 19.15 -14.85 -13.68
C ASP A 177 19.61 -13.69 -14.58
N GLU A 178 19.59 -13.90 -15.91
CA GLU A 178 20.05 -12.89 -16.87
C GLU A 178 19.23 -11.60 -16.84
N ARG A 179 17.94 -11.69 -16.46
CA ARG A 179 17.02 -10.55 -16.41
C ARG A 179 16.84 -10.02 -15.00
N PHE A 180 16.70 -10.91 -14.01
CA PHE A 180 16.33 -10.55 -12.65
C PHE A 180 17.53 -10.49 -11.68
N GLY A 181 18.74 -10.83 -12.16
CA GLY A 181 19.97 -10.68 -11.40
C GLY A 181 20.29 -11.83 -10.44
N PRO A 182 21.27 -11.65 -9.56
CA PRO A 182 21.70 -12.67 -8.60
C PRO A 182 20.57 -13.11 -7.66
N THR A 183 20.47 -14.42 -7.41
CA THR A 183 19.49 -14.98 -6.48
C THR A 183 19.80 -14.59 -5.03
N GLY A 184 21.09 -14.64 -4.64
CA GLY A 184 21.49 -14.27 -3.27
C GLY A 184 21.00 -15.27 -2.22
N LYS A 185 20.66 -14.77 -1.01
CA LYS A 185 20.18 -15.59 0.11
C LYS A 185 18.71 -15.96 0.01
N GLN A 186 18.32 -16.56 -1.12
CA GLN A 186 16.94 -16.97 -1.41
C GLN A 186 16.93 -18.25 -2.24
N ARG A 187 15.84 -19.01 -2.11
CA ARG A 187 15.38 -19.97 -3.09
C ARG A 187 14.17 -19.38 -3.79
N ILE A 188 14.15 -19.37 -5.10
CA ILE A 188 13.09 -18.77 -5.91
C ILE A 188 12.52 -19.82 -6.85
N GLU A 189 11.20 -19.91 -6.90
CA GLU A 189 10.46 -20.77 -7.80
C GLU A 189 9.45 -19.91 -8.59
N ASP A 190 9.57 -19.92 -9.92
CA ASP A 190 8.57 -19.32 -10.80
C ASP A 190 7.46 -20.35 -11.01
N THR A 191 6.25 -20.05 -10.53
CA THR A 191 5.09 -20.95 -10.62
C THR A 191 4.25 -20.72 -11.87
N GLY A 192 4.73 -19.90 -12.79
CA GLY A 192 4.10 -19.57 -14.06
C GLY A 192 3.38 -18.21 -14.08
N PRO A 193 2.92 -17.79 -15.26
CA PRO A 193 2.30 -16.48 -15.46
C PRO A 193 0.98 -16.33 -14.69
N LEU A 194 0.64 -15.10 -14.34
CA LEU A 194 -0.68 -14.74 -13.84
C LEU A 194 -1.58 -14.37 -15.04
N THR A 195 -2.10 -15.39 -15.71
CA THR A 195 -3.04 -15.23 -16.83
C THR A 195 -4.42 -14.79 -16.33
N ALA A 196 -5.26 -14.22 -17.21
CA ALA A 196 -6.66 -13.89 -16.90
C ALA A 196 -7.40 -15.09 -16.27
N LYS A 197 -7.14 -16.31 -16.75
CA LYS A 197 -7.74 -17.52 -16.18
C LYS A 197 -7.23 -17.82 -14.76
N ARG A 198 -5.95 -17.63 -14.46
CA ARG A 198 -5.40 -17.83 -13.11
C ARG A 198 -5.83 -16.72 -12.15
N MET A 199 -6.10 -15.50 -12.66
CA MET A 199 -6.62 -14.40 -11.85
C MET A 199 -7.93 -14.75 -11.16
N GLU A 200 -8.77 -15.62 -11.75
CA GLU A 200 -10.02 -16.06 -11.11
C GLU A 200 -9.79 -16.72 -9.73
N THR A 201 -8.63 -17.34 -9.49
CA THR A 201 -8.34 -18.15 -8.29
C THR A 201 -7.05 -17.79 -7.56
N ILE A 202 -6.34 -16.78 -8.00
CA ILE A 202 -5.02 -16.44 -7.40
C ILE A 202 -5.13 -16.11 -5.90
N ASP A 203 -6.20 -15.45 -5.47
CA ASP A 203 -6.39 -15.14 -4.06
C ASP A 203 -6.78 -16.37 -3.23
N ASP A 204 -7.38 -17.42 -3.83
CA ASP A 204 -7.52 -18.73 -3.18
C ASP A 204 -6.14 -19.37 -2.95
N GLU A 205 -5.24 -19.32 -3.96
CA GLU A 205 -3.88 -19.87 -3.87
C GLU A 205 -3.07 -19.17 -2.76
N THR A 206 -3.07 -17.83 -2.77
CA THR A 206 -2.29 -17.03 -1.81
C THR A 206 -2.87 -17.09 -0.40
N THR A 207 -4.21 -17.14 -0.25
CA THR A 207 -4.88 -17.33 1.05
C THR A 207 -4.56 -18.71 1.64
N GLY A 208 -4.59 -19.76 0.82
CA GLY A 208 -4.19 -21.11 1.24
C GLY A 208 -2.75 -21.15 1.74
N ALA A 209 -1.80 -20.58 1.00
CA ALA A 209 -0.39 -20.51 1.40
C ALA A 209 -0.20 -19.69 2.70
N CYS A 210 -0.93 -18.59 2.86
CA CYS A 210 -0.94 -17.78 4.07
C CYS A 210 -1.42 -18.58 5.29
N ILE A 211 -2.52 -19.31 5.17
CA ILE A 211 -3.07 -20.17 6.22
C ILE A 211 -2.09 -21.27 6.59
N ASP A 212 -1.45 -21.91 5.62
CA ASP A 212 -0.42 -22.93 5.86
C ASP A 212 0.79 -22.37 6.61
N PHE A 213 1.22 -21.14 6.27
CA PHE A 213 2.26 -20.45 7.02
C PHE A 213 1.84 -20.21 8.48
N ILE A 214 0.65 -19.64 8.71
CA ILE A 214 0.12 -19.36 10.06
C ILE A 214 0.07 -20.62 10.91
N LYS A 215 -0.45 -21.75 10.35
CA LYS A 215 -0.51 -23.04 11.04
C LYS A 215 0.87 -23.54 11.47
N ARG A 216 1.87 -23.47 10.57
CA ARG A 216 3.25 -23.87 10.90
C ARG A 216 3.85 -23.03 12.02
N GLN A 217 3.57 -21.72 12.07
CA GLN A 217 4.06 -20.87 13.15
C GLN A 217 3.33 -21.12 14.46
N ALA A 218 2.03 -21.35 14.43
CA ALA A 218 1.25 -21.73 15.62
C ALA A 218 1.74 -23.05 16.22
N ASP A 219 2.01 -24.05 15.37
CA ASP A 219 2.55 -25.36 15.81
C ASP A 219 3.94 -25.24 16.46
N SER A 220 4.76 -24.29 16.05
CA SER A 220 6.09 -24.03 16.61
C SER A 220 6.12 -23.02 17.76
N ASP A 221 4.96 -22.51 18.18
CA ASP A 221 4.81 -21.45 19.19
C ASP A 221 5.66 -20.19 18.89
N THR A 222 5.83 -19.87 17.59
CA THR A 222 6.61 -18.74 17.10
C THR A 222 5.70 -17.58 16.75
N PRO A 223 5.88 -16.36 17.31
CA PRO A 223 5.09 -15.21 16.91
C PRO A 223 5.36 -14.88 15.43
N PHE A 224 4.33 -14.48 14.70
CA PHE A 224 4.46 -14.19 13.29
C PHE A 224 4.03 -12.75 12.94
N PHE A 225 4.62 -12.23 11.88
CA PHE A 225 4.15 -11.11 11.10
C PHE A 225 3.80 -11.61 9.70
N VAL A 226 2.54 -11.48 9.35
CA VAL A 226 2.03 -11.83 8.01
C VAL A 226 1.45 -10.57 7.37
N TRP A 227 1.89 -10.30 6.13
CA TRP A 227 1.29 -9.30 5.26
C TRP A 227 0.59 -9.99 4.09
N MET A 228 -0.73 -10.17 4.22
CA MET A 228 -1.58 -10.75 3.19
C MET A 228 -2.09 -9.65 2.27
N ASN A 229 -1.69 -9.68 1.02
CA ASN A 229 -1.96 -8.68 0.00
C ASN A 229 -2.76 -9.30 -1.14
N MET A 230 -4.06 -9.44 -0.98
CA MET A 230 -4.91 -9.95 -2.06
C MET A 230 -4.79 -9.04 -3.28
N THR A 231 -4.71 -9.64 -4.47
CA THR A 231 -4.51 -8.89 -5.71
C THR A 231 -5.81 -8.30 -6.27
N HIS A 232 -6.96 -8.87 -5.89
CA HIS A 232 -8.27 -8.24 -6.08
C HIS A 232 -8.40 -7.09 -5.05
N MET A 233 -8.94 -5.92 -5.38
CA MET A 233 -9.93 -5.63 -6.46
C MET A 233 -9.34 -4.70 -7.53
N HIS A 234 -8.07 -4.84 -7.88
CA HIS A 234 -7.52 -4.03 -8.97
C HIS A 234 -8.37 -4.20 -10.23
N PHE A 235 -8.50 -3.16 -11.08
CA PHE A 235 -9.26 -3.29 -12.32
C PHE A 235 -8.63 -4.39 -13.22
N ARG A 236 -9.42 -4.98 -14.11
CA ARG A 236 -9.19 -6.29 -14.74
C ARG A 236 -9.35 -7.44 -13.74
N THR A 237 -10.25 -7.26 -12.78
CA THR A 237 -10.74 -8.34 -11.91
C THR A 237 -11.46 -9.40 -12.75
N HIS A 238 -11.12 -10.67 -12.52
CA HIS A 238 -11.78 -11.82 -13.13
C HIS A 238 -12.44 -12.66 -12.05
N THR A 239 -13.75 -12.89 -12.20
CA THR A 239 -14.58 -13.60 -11.22
C THR A 239 -14.65 -15.09 -11.52
N LYS A 240 -14.54 -15.93 -10.50
CA LYS A 240 -14.76 -17.38 -10.62
C LYS A 240 -16.16 -17.67 -11.18
N ALA A 241 -16.28 -18.69 -12.03
CA ALA A 241 -17.56 -19.04 -12.66
C ALA A 241 -18.67 -19.34 -11.65
N GLU A 242 -18.35 -19.96 -10.51
CA GLU A 242 -19.27 -20.25 -9.42
C GLU A 242 -19.71 -19.01 -8.64
N SER A 243 -18.93 -17.93 -8.66
CA SER A 243 -19.21 -16.68 -7.94
C SER A 243 -20.05 -15.68 -8.75
N VAL A 244 -20.15 -15.89 -10.08
CA VAL A 244 -20.90 -14.99 -10.96
C VAL A 244 -22.36 -14.88 -10.53
N GLY A 245 -22.82 -13.66 -10.24
CA GLY A 245 -24.19 -13.34 -9.85
C GLY A 245 -24.47 -13.46 -8.36
N GLN A 246 -23.49 -13.79 -7.51
CA GLN A 246 -23.70 -13.91 -6.07
C GLN A 246 -24.08 -12.59 -5.39
N SER A 247 -23.65 -11.45 -5.93
CA SER A 247 -24.03 -10.11 -5.44
C SER A 247 -25.41 -9.66 -5.92
N GLY A 248 -25.99 -10.33 -6.93
CA GLY A 248 -27.32 -10.07 -7.50
C GLY A 248 -27.28 -9.77 -8.99
N ARG A 249 -28.42 -10.00 -9.66
CA ARG A 249 -28.51 -9.94 -11.14
C ARG A 249 -28.20 -8.59 -11.80
N TRP A 250 -28.15 -7.52 -11.02
CA TRP A 250 -27.86 -6.16 -11.51
C TRP A 250 -26.49 -5.65 -11.08
N GLN A 251 -25.72 -6.51 -10.41
CA GLN A 251 -24.37 -6.24 -9.96
C GLN A 251 -23.36 -6.67 -11.04
N SER A 252 -22.08 -6.49 -10.75
CA SER A 252 -20.97 -6.67 -11.66
C SER A 252 -19.98 -7.73 -11.15
N GLU A 253 -19.02 -8.11 -11.99
CA GLU A 253 -17.91 -8.97 -11.59
C GLU A 253 -17.13 -8.42 -10.40
N TYR A 254 -16.92 -7.10 -10.35
CA TYR A 254 -16.28 -6.45 -9.21
C TYR A 254 -17.01 -6.75 -7.90
N HIS A 255 -18.34 -6.61 -7.88
CA HIS A 255 -19.15 -6.85 -6.69
C HIS A 255 -19.16 -8.33 -6.29
N ASP A 256 -19.23 -9.23 -7.28
CA ASP A 256 -19.15 -10.67 -7.03
C ASP A 256 -17.80 -11.04 -6.41
N THR A 257 -16.69 -10.52 -6.93
CA THR A 257 -15.35 -10.78 -6.42
C THR A 257 -15.11 -10.10 -5.06
N MET A 258 -15.77 -8.97 -4.76
CA MET A 258 -15.74 -8.38 -3.41
C MET A 258 -16.32 -9.32 -2.34
N ILE A 259 -17.33 -10.11 -2.68
CA ILE A 259 -17.86 -11.13 -1.76
C ILE A 259 -16.86 -12.27 -1.57
N ASP A 260 -16.18 -12.70 -2.65
CA ASP A 260 -15.10 -13.69 -2.55
C ASP A 260 -13.94 -13.17 -1.68
N HIS A 261 -13.54 -11.91 -1.88
CA HIS A 261 -12.52 -11.25 -1.08
C HIS A 261 -12.88 -11.22 0.42
N ASP A 262 -14.14 -10.85 0.75
CA ASP A 262 -14.64 -10.94 2.14
C ASP A 262 -14.59 -12.38 2.68
N GLY A 263 -14.89 -13.37 1.82
CA GLY A 263 -14.78 -14.80 2.14
C GLY A 263 -13.35 -15.22 2.49
N HIS A 264 -12.34 -14.71 1.76
CA HIS A 264 -10.93 -14.97 2.08
C HIS A 264 -10.53 -14.36 3.42
N VAL A 265 -11.00 -13.15 3.73
CA VAL A 265 -10.83 -12.55 5.07
C VAL A 265 -11.45 -13.45 6.14
N GLY A 266 -12.65 -13.98 5.88
CA GLY A 266 -13.32 -14.95 6.76
C GLY A 266 -12.45 -16.18 7.04
N GLN A 267 -11.89 -16.81 6.00
CA GLN A 267 -11.01 -17.98 6.14
C GLN A 267 -9.79 -17.70 7.04
N LEU A 268 -9.19 -16.51 6.92
CA LEU A 268 -8.06 -16.11 7.76
C LEU A 268 -8.49 -15.91 9.22
N LEU A 269 -9.63 -15.27 9.48
CA LEU A 269 -10.15 -15.07 10.83
C LEU A 269 -10.54 -16.39 11.48
N ASP A 270 -11.21 -17.28 10.75
CA ASP A 270 -11.60 -18.61 11.21
C ASP A 270 -10.36 -19.46 11.54
N CYS A 271 -9.30 -19.36 10.74
CA CYS A 271 -8.02 -20.03 11.05
C CYS A 271 -7.45 -19.60 12.41
N LEU A 272 -7.47 -18.28 12.73
CA LEU A 272 -7.02 -17.81 14.04
C LEU A 272 -7.88 -18.32 15.19
N ASP A 273 -9.21 -18.40 14.98
CA ASP A 273 -10.16 -18.92 15.96
C ASP A 273 -9.96 -20.43 16.18
N GLU A 274 -9.84 -21.22 15.11
CA GLU A 274 -9.61 -22.67 15.15
C GLU A 274 -8.30 -23.03 15.85
N LEU A 275 -7.25 -22.23 15.66
CA LEU A 275 -5.96 -22.39 16.32
C LEU A 275 -5.95 -21.87 17.76
N GLY A 276 -7.00 -21.17 18.20
CA GLY A 276 -7.11 -20.59 19.53
C GLY A 276 -6.12 -19.46 19.81
N ILE A 277 -5.66 -18.74 18.75
CA ILE A 277 -4.67 -17.65 18.83
C ILE A 277 -5.26 -16.26 18.54
N ALA A 278 -6.57 -16.16 18.33
CA ALA A 278 -7.23 -14.91 17.95
C ALA A 278 -7.05 -13.80 19.01
N GLU A 279 -7.10 -14.15 20.31
CA GLU A 279 -6.92 -13.19 21.42
C GLU A 279 -5.49 -12.62 21.49
N ASP A 280 -4.50 -13.36 21.01
CA ASP A 280 -3.09 -12.98 20.99
C ASP A 280 -2.65 -12.44 19.63
N THR A 281 -3.58 -12.15 18.72
CA THR A 281 -3.29 -11.69 17.35
C THR A 281 -3.84 -10.29 17.11
N ILE A 282 -2.97 -9.38 16.66
CA ILE A 282 -3.36 -8.12 16.04
C ILE A 282 -3.80 -8.42 14.62
N VAL A 283 -5.04 -8.09 14.27
CA VAL A 283 -5.55 -8.15 12.89
C VAL A 283 -5.82 -6.74 12.41
N MET A 284 -5.21 -6.36 11.29
CA MET A 284 -5.44 -5.11 10.61
C MET A 284 -6.01 -5.39 9.21
N TYR A 285 -7.02 -4.64 8.80
CA TYR A 285 -7.54 -4.64 7.43
C TYR A 285 -7.44 -3.25 6.82
N SER A 286 -6.95 -3.16 5.58
CA SER A 286 -6.89 -1.90 4.81
C SER A 286 -6.78 -2.18 3.30
N THR A 287 -6.39 -1.17 2.54
CA THR A 287 -6.00 -1.20 1.13
C THR A 287 -4.83 -0.25 0.92
N ASP A 288 -4.17 -0.31 -0.21
CA ASP A 288 -2.94 0.45 -0.48
C ASP A 288 -3.19 1.93 -0.84
N ASN A 289 -4.28 2.24 -1.50
CA ASN A 289 -4.67 3.58 -1.95
C ASN A 289 -6.20 3.70 -2.08
N GLY A 290 -6.69 4.89 -2.38
CA GLY A 290 -8.08 5.10 -2.72
C GLY A 290 -8.49 4.35 -4.00
N PRO A 291 -9.79 4.19 -4.25
CA PRO A 291 -10.31 3.34 -5.32
C PRO A 291 -10.00 3.87 -6.70
N HIS A 292 -10.10 2.98 -7.68
CA HIS A 292 -10.02 3.27 -9.10
C HIS A 292 -11.39 3.02 -9.75
N ALA A 293 -12.10 4.09 -10.09
CA ALA A 293 -13.47 4.02 -10.62
C ALA A 293 -13.54 3.97 -12.15
N ASN A 294 -12.40 3.81 -12.82
CA ASN A 294 -12.27 3.92 -14.28
C ASN A 294 -12.91 2.78 -15.07
N SER A 295 -13.23 1.68 -14.44
CA SER A 295 -13.88 0.53 -15.09
C SER A 295 -15.40 0.50 -14.94
N TRP A 296 -16.01 1.68 -14.67
CA TRP A 296 -17.46 1.79 -14.57
C TRP A 296 -18.20 1.05 -15.72
N PRO A 297 -19.31 0.36 -15.41
CA PRO A 297 -20.04 0.30 -14.13
C PRO A 297 -19.41 -0.64 -13.09
N ASP A 298 -18.32 -1.29 -13.38
CA ASP A 298 -17.70 -2.37 -12.64
C ASP A 298 -16.41 -1.91 -11.94
N GLY A 299 -16.56 -1.07 -10.93
CA GLY A 299 -15.41 -0.49 -10.25
C GLY A 299 -15.65 -0.18 -8.78
N ALA A 300 -14.56 0.13 -8.10
CA ALA A 300 -14.58 0.62 -6.74
C ALA A 300 -15.16 2.02 -6.65
N THR A 301 -15.70 2.38 -5.50
CA THR A 301 -16.33 3.69 -5.28
C THR A 301 -15.94 4.32 -3.95
N THR A 302 -15.95 5.66 -3.94
CA THR A 302 -15.76 6.46 -2.73
C THR A 302 -16.67 7.68 -2.78
N PRO A 303 -17.14 8.20 -1.63
CA PRO A 303 -17.88 9.46 -1.59
C PRO A 303 -16.97 10.68 -1.71
N PHE A 304 -15.67 10.50 -1.50
CA PHE A 304 -14.67 11.56 -1.55
C PHE A 304 -14.39 12.00 -2.99
N ARG A 305 -13.82 13.20 -3.16
CA ARG A 305 -13.53 13.75 -4.48
C ARG A 305 -12.51 12.89 -5.21
N SER A 306 -12.80 12.60 -6.48
CA SER A 306 -11.94 11.90 -7.44
C SER A 306 -11.55 10.48 -7.01
N GLU A 307 -10.41 10.00 -7.42
CA GLU A 307 -9.99 8.60 -7.33
C GLU A 307 -8.47 8.48 -7.32
N LYS A 308 -7.94 7.26 -7.23
CA LYS A 308 -6.51 6.88 -7.29
C LYS A 308 -5.71 7.79 -8.25
N ASN A 309 -4.48 8.10 -7.87
CA ASN A 309 -3.52 8.93 -8.61
C ASN A 309 -3.91 10.40 -8.80
N THR A 310 -4.78 10.95 -7.95
CA THR A 310 -5.10 12.38 -7.91
C THR A 310 -4.64 13.02 -6.61
N GLY A 311 -4.74 14.35 -6.49
CA GLY A 311 -4.41 15.08 -5.25
C GLY A 311 -5.57 15.21 -4.26
N TRP A 312 -6.69 14.53 -4.49
CA TRP A 312 -7.92 14.66 -3.73
C TRP A 312 -8.09 13.55 -2.69
N GLU A 313 -9.01 13.77 -1.74
CA GLU A 313 -9.28 12.79 -0.67
C GLU A 313 -9.65 11.40 -1.20
N GLY A 314 -10.27 11.32 -2.39
CA GLY A 314 -10.62 10.04 -3.00
C GLY A 314 -9.43 9.16 -3.39
N ALA A 315 -8.24 9.76 -3.59
CA ALA A 315 -7.02 8.99 -3.87
C ALA A 315 -6.33 8.47 -2.61
N PHE A 316 -6.40 9.23 -1.51
CA PHE A 316 -5.60 8.98 -0.31
C PHE A 316 -6.37 8.38 0.85
N ARG A 317 -7.68 8.67 0.98
CA ARG A 317 -8.49 8.06 2.05
C ARG A 317 -8.81 6.61 1.75
N VAL A 318 -8.44 5.76 2.69
CA VAL A 318 -8.62 4.31 2.62
C VAL A 318 -9.49 3.81 3.76
N PRO A 319 -10.25 2.70 3.56
CA PRO A 319 -10.82 1.98 4.68
C PRO A 319 -9.68 1.40 5.52
N GLU A 320 -9.80 1.52 6.83
CA GLU A 320 -8.82 0.93 7.75
C GLU A 320 -9.47 0.58 9.08
N MET A 321 -9.13 -0.59 9.60
CA MET A 321 -9.59 -1.06 10.89
C MET A 321 -8.56 -1.99 11.51
N ILE A 322 -8.51 -1.99 12.84
CA ILE A 322 -7.59 -2.82 13.62
C ILE A 322 -8.30 -3.45 14.81
N ARG A 323 -8.04 -4.74 15.03
CA ARG A 323 -8.53 -5.51 16.16
C ARG A 323 -7.35 -6.08 16.95
N TRP A 324 -7.41 -5.95 18.26
CA TRP A 324 -6.55 -6.68 19.20
C TRP A 324 -7.36 -6.93 20.49
N PRO A 325 -7.99 -8.11 20.62
CA PRO A 325 -8.89 -8.39 21.73
C PRO A 325 -8.23 -8.12 23.09
N GLY A 326 -8.99 -7.53 24.01
CA GLY A 326 -8.50 -7.17 25.34
C GLY A 326 -7.46 -6.05 25.41
N ARG A 327 -7.03 -5.48 24.28
CA ARG A 327 -6.05 -4.38 24.21
C ARG A 327 -6.62 -3.15 23.50
N ILE A 328 -7.28 -3.33 22.37
CA ILE A 328 -7.94 -2.25 21.61
C ILE A 328 -9.45 -2.38 21.91
N PRO A 329 -10.13 -1.27 22.30
CA PRO A 329 -11.56 -1.30 22.55
C PRO A 329 -12.36 -1.69 21.31
N ALA A 330 -13.33 -2.60 21.47
CA ALA A 330 -14.20 -3.04 20.38
C ALA A 330 -15.29 -2.00 20.04
N GLY A 331 -15.69 -1.93 18.77
CA GLY A 331 -16.79 -1.11 18.27
C GLY A 331 -16.49 0.39 18.25
N VAL A 332 -15.22 0.80 18.33
CA VAL A 332 -14.82 2.21 18.30
C VAL A 332 -14.74 2.73 16.87
N VAL A 333 -15.30 3.92 16.63
CA VAL A 333 -15.10 4.69 15.41
C VAL A 333 -14.22 5.89 15.72
N SER A 334 -13.02 5.92 15.15
CA SER A 334 -12.04 6.98 15.31
C SER A 334 -12.10 7.98 14.15
N ASN A 335 -12.10 9.29 14.51
CA ASN A 335 -11.96 10.39 13.54
C ASN A 335 -10.56 11.02 13.61
N GLU A 336 -9.63 10.39 14.32
CA GLU A 336 -8.24 10.81 14.38
C GLU A 336 -7.51 10.48 13.07
N ILE A 337 -6.51 11.29 12.72
CA ILE A 337 -5.70 11.06 11.52
C ILE A 337 -4.72 9.93 11.77
N VAL A 338 -4.69 8.96 10.86
CA VAL A 338 -3.69 7.90 10.79
C VAL A 338 -3.21 7.75 9.34
N GLN A 339 -2.00 7.26 9.14
CA GLN A 339 -1.42 7.06 7.81
C GLN A 339 -0.60 5.76 7.77
N HIS A 340 -0.48 5.15 6.61
CA HIS A 340 0.25 3.88 6.43
C HIS A 340 1.66 3.89 7.05
N GLN A 341 2.36 5.02 7.00
CA GLN A 341 3.69 5.18 7.60
C GLN A 341 3.72 4.93 9.12
N ASP A 342 2.59 5.12 9.81
CA ASP A 342 2.49 4.98 11.26
C ASP A 342 2.55 3.54 11.73
N TRP A 343 2.32 2.58 10.82
CA TRP A 343 2.25 1.17 11.21
C TRP A 343 3.61 0.55 11.51
N LEU A 344 4.69 0.97 10.86
CA LEU A 344 6.02 0.49 11.22
C LEU A 344 6.34 0.76 12.71
N PRO A 345 6.37 2.01 13.21
CA PRO A 345 6.66 2.25 14.62
C PRO A 345 5.60 1.67 15.57
N THR A 346 4.34 1.57 15.14
CA THR A 346 3.25 1.00 15.95
C THR A 346 3.40 -0.50 16.13
N ILE A 347 3.66 -1.22 15.05
CA ILE A 347 3.89 -2.68 15.06
C ILE A 347 5.13 -3.02 15.88
N LEU A 348 6.23 -2.28 15.68
CA LEU A 348 7.45 -2.49 16.46
C LEU A 348 7.24 -2.21 17.95
N ALA A 349 6.47 -1.18 18.29
CA ALA A 349 6.10 -0.90 19.70
C ALA A 349 5.26 -2.04 20.30
N ALA A 350 4.29 -2.59 19.56
CA ALA A 350 3.51 -3.75 20.00
C ALA A 350 4.37 -5.00 20.17
N ALA A 351 5.41 -5.17 19.37
CA ALA A 351 6.40 -6.26 19.48
C ALA A 351 7.45 -6.02 20.57
N GLY A 352 7.41 -4.89 21.29
CA GLY A 352 8.30 -4.57 22.41
C GLY A 352 9.46 -3.64 22.07
N GLU A 353 9.45 -2.99 20.89
CA GLU A 353 10.49 -2.02 20.48
C GLU A 353 9.88 -0.62 20.20
N PRO A 354 9.48 0.13 21.23
CA PRO A 354 8.82 1.44 21.07
C PRO A 354 9.78 2.58 20.66
N THR A 355 11.10 2.35 20.66
CA THR A 355 12.12 3.37 20.39
C THR A 355 12.74 3.24 19.01
N ILE A 356 12.15 2.42 18.14
CA ILE A 356 12.73 2.08 16.82
C ILE A 356 13.00 3.31 15.95
N VAL A 357 12.13 4.33 15.98
CA VAL A 357 12.29 5.57 15.21
C VAL A 357 13.60 6.29 15.58
N ASP A 358 13.85 6.46 16.87
CA ASP A 358 15.08 7.11 17.35
C ASP A 358 16.33 6.27 17.04
N LYS A 359 16.23 4.95 17.19
CA LYS A 359 17.33 4.03 16.86
C LYS A 359 17.69 4.10 15.38
N LEU A 360 16.72 4.04 14.48
CA LEU A 360 16.94 4.14 13.04
C LEU A 360 17.53 5.49 12.64
N LYS A 361 17.11 6.56 13.29
CA LYS A 361 17.65 7.90 13.06
C LYS A 361 19.10 8.03 13.53
N GLN A 362 19.52 7.32 14.57
CA GLN A 362 20.88 7.32 15.11
C GLN A 362 21.81 6.29 14.46
N GLY A 363 21.26 5.37 13.71
CA GLY A 363 21.95 4.21 13.14
C GLY A 363 21.66 2.94 13.95
N HIS A 364 20.83 2.05 13.39
CA HIS A 364 20.42 0.78 14.00
C HIS A 364 21.00 -0.40 13.23
N THR A 365 21.76 -1.25 13.94
CA THR A 365 22.44 -2.41 13.32
C THR A 365 21.63 -3.69 13.55
N ILE A 366 21.38 -4.43 12.46
CA ILE A 366 20.78 -5.75 12.46
C ILE A 366 21.70 -6.69 11.68
N GLY A 367 22.25 -7.70 12.36
CA GLY A 367 23.26 -8.55 11.76
C GLY A 367 24.51 -7.75 11.37
N ASP A 368 24.87 -7.79 10.10
CA ASP A 368 25.99 -7.08 9.49
C ASP A 368 25.61 -5.74 8.83
N LYS A 369 24.32 -5.35 8.90
CA LYS A 369 23.77 -4.19 8.20
C LYS A 369 23.34 -3.10 9.17
N THR A 370 23.72 -1.86 8.90
CA THR A 370 23.31 -0.69 9.68
C THR A 370 22.39 0.20 8.87
N TYR A 371 21.21 0.44 9.41
CA TYR A 371 20.21 1.35 8.85
C TYR A 371 20.33 2.73 9.49
N HIS A 372 20.42 3.76 8.67
CA HIS A 372 20.40 5.17 9.08
C HIS A 372 19.36 5.91 8.24
N VAL A 373 18.12 5.98 8.74
CA VAL A 373 16.96 6.49 8.00
C VAL A 373 16.05 7.33 8.88
N HIS A 374 15.29 8.20 8.25
CA HIS A 374 14.23 8.98 8.89
C HIS A 374 12.89 8.28 8.69
N ILE A 375 12.25 7.87 9.76
CA ILE A 375 10.88 7.35 9.74
C ILE A 375 9.91 8.53 9.87
N ASP A 376 8.91 8.60 8.98
CA ASP A 376 7.88 9.64 8.97
C ASP A 376 6.62 9.23 9.75
N GLY A 377 6.56 7.97 10.14
CA GLY A 377 5.48 7.40 10.94
C GLY A 377 5.57 7.72 12.42
N TYR A 378 4.42 7.69 13.08
CA TYR A 378 4.25 7.86 14.52
C TYR A 378 3.80 6.56 15.17
N ASN A 379 4.22 6.31 16.41
CA ASN A 379 3.72 5.18 17.20
C ASN A 379 2.31 5.46 17.70
N LEU A 380 1.32 4.80 17.12
CA LEU A 380 -0.09 4.92 17.47
C LEU A 380 -0.50 4.05 18.68
N LEU A 381 0.35 3.13 19.14
CA LEU A 381 -0.02 2.12 20.15
C LEU A 381 -0.62 2.73 21.42
N PRO A 382 -0.10 3.82 22.01
CA PRO A 382 -0.71 4.47 23.16
C PRO A 382 -2.14 4.96 22.90
N TYR A 383 -2.39 5.49 21.70
CA TYR A 383 -3.73 5.92 21.29
C TYR A 383 -4.67 4.71 21.09
N LEU A 384 -4.24 3.70 20.35
CA LEU A 384 -5.04 2.51 20.07
C LEU A 384 -5.47 1.77 21.34
N THR A 385 -4.62 1.77 22.36
CA THR A 385 -4.87 1.10 23.65
C THR A 385 -5.52 2.01 24.71
N GLY A 386 -5.91 3.24 24.35
CA GLY A 386 -6.61 4.17 25.24
C GLY A 386 -5.73 4.75 26.35
N GLN A 387 -4.41 4.75 26.20
CA GLN A 387 -3.49 5.41 27.14
C GLN A 387 -3.44 6.93 26.92
N VAL A 388 -3.76 7.37 25.71
CA VAL A 388 -3.96 8.79 25.32
C VAL A 388 -5.21 8.92 24.47
N ASP A 389 -5.84 10.10 24.49
CA ASP A 389 -7.13 10.34 23.82
C ASP A 389 -6.98 10.75 22.34
N GLU A 390 -5.82 11.23 21.92
CA GLU A 390 -5.57 11.75 20.58
C GLU A 390 -4.45 11.01 19.85
N SER A 391 -4.58 10.88 18.52
CA SER A 391 -3.50 10.40 17.67
C SER A 391 -2.31 11.38 17.72
N PRO A 392 -1.08 10.89 17.73
CA PRO A 392 0.11 11.74 17.61
C PRO A 392 0.22 12.41 16.24
N ARG A 393 -0.46 11.88 15.20
CA ARG A 393 -0.42 12.45 13.86
C ARG A 393 -1.39 13.61 13.72
N ARG A 394 -0.88 14.77 13.32
CA ARG A 394 -1.69 16.00 13.14
C ARG A 394 -1.94 16.34 11.66
N GLY A 395 -1.29 15.65 10.73
CA GLY A 395 -1.44 15.90 9.30
C GLY A 395 -0.53 15.08 8.42
N LEU A 396 -0.61 15.33 7.12
CA LEU A 396 0.16 14.63 6.08
C LEU A 396 0.38 15.54 4.86
N ILE A 397 1.40 15.21 4.06
CA ILE A 397 1.66 15.86 2.77
C ILE A 397 1.19 14.92 1.66
N TYR A 398 0.46 15.46 0.69
CA TYR A 398 0.02 14.75 -0.50
C TYR A 398 1.07 14.87 -1.58
N PHE A 399 1.59 13.74 -2.06
CA PHE A 399 2.56 13.69 -3.16
C PHE A 399 1.91 13.14 -4.43
N SER A 400 2.34 13.65 -5.60
CA SER A 400 2.05 13.01 -6.87
C SER A 400 2.89 11.74 -7.06
N ASP A 401 2.60 10.99 -8.11
CA ASP A 401 3.43 9.87 -8.54
C ASP A 401 4.80 10.30 -9.10
N ASP A 402 4.98 11.56 -9.46
CA ASP A 402 6.27 12.20 -9.77
C ASP A 402 6.93 12.84 -8.54
N CYS A 403 6.36 12.64 -7.34
CA CYS A 403 6.81 13.24 -6.08
C CYS A 403 6.66 14.77 -5.99
N ASP A 404 5.81 15.40 -6.79
CA ASP A 404 5.43 16.78 -6.58
C ASP A 404 4.60 16.93 -5.30
N VAL A 405 4.77 18.04 -4.58
CA VAL A 405 3.94 18.37 -3.41
C VAL A 405 2.60 18.90 -3.90
N LEU A 406 1.57 18.04 -3.89
CA LEU A 406 0.22 18.40 -4.33
C LEU A 406 -0.51 19.27 -3.32
N GLY A 407 -0.26 19.05 -2.05
CA GLY A 407 -0.93 19.75 -0.98
C GLY A 407 -0.52 19.26 0.40
N ILE A 408 -1.15 19.78 1.41
CA ILE A 408 -0.97 19.37 2.81
C ILE A 408 -2.30 19.38 3.55
N ARG A 409 -2.52 18.38 4.39
CA ARG A 409 -3.52 18.40 5.46
C ARG A 409 -2.84 18.69 6.78
N TYR A 410 -3.42 19.60 7.57
CA TYR A 410 -3.10 19.79 8.97
C TYR A 410 -4.41 19.99 9.75
N GLU A 411 -4.65 19.11 10.71
CA GLU A 411 -5.92 19.04 11.43
C GLU A 411 -7.10 18.90 10.44
N ASN A 412 -8.02 19.86 10.48
CA ASN A 412 -9.18 19.92 9.61
C ASN A 412 -8.93 20.65 8.28
N TRP A 413 -7.75 21.25 8.12
CA TRP A 413 -7.45 22.09 6.98
C TRP A 413 -6.65 21.35 5.92
N LYS A 414 -7.11 21.44 4.68
CA LYS A 414 -6.34 21.00 3.51
C LYS A 414 -6.04 22.19 2.61
N VAL A 415 -4.79 22.31 2.22
CA VAL A 415 -4.29 23.31 1.26
C VAL A 415 -3.79 22.56 0.04
N VAL A 416 -4.32 22.90 -1.15
CA VAL A 416 -3.98 22.27 -2.42
C VAL A 416 -3.14 23.23 -3.25
N PHE A 417 -1.97 22.80 -3.68
CA PHE A 417 -1.01 23.58 -4.47
C PHE A 417 -1.07 23.26 -5.96
N LEU A 418 -1.27 21.98 -6.30
CA LEU A 418 -1.37 21.49 -7.67
C LEU A 418 -2.63 20.65 -7.83
N GLU A 419 -3.22 20.70 -9.02
CA GLU A 419 -4.36 19.86 -9.39
C GLU A 419 -4.29 19.42 -10.84
N GLN A 420 -4.96 18.32 -11.18
CA GLN A 420 -5.20 17.90 -12.57
C GLN A 420 -6.48 18.55 -13.08
N ARG A 421 -6.55 18.80 -14.40
CA ARG A 421 -7.74 19.36 -15.05
C ARG A 421 -8.86 18.33 -15.20
N CYS A 422 -8.50 17.05 -15.38
CA CYS A 422 -9.47 15.95 -15.42
C CYS A 422 -10.06 15.70 -14.03
N GLN A 423 -11.28 15.18 -14.01
CA GLN A 423 -12.01 14.93 -12.77
C GLN A 423 -11.89 13.48 -12.28
N GLY A 424 -11.33 12.59 -13.09
CA GLY A 424 -11.20 11.16 -12.85
C GLY A 424 -11.03 10.38 -14.15
N THR A 425 -11.29 9.09 -14.14
CA THR A 425 -11.09 8.10 -15.20
C THR A 425 -9.62 7.80 -15.49
N LEU A 426 -9.31 6.90 -16.43
CA LEU A 426 -7.93 6.64 -16.86
C LEU A 426 -7.18 7.90 -17.33
N GLN A 427 -7.89 8.97 -17.69
CA GLN A 427 -7.28 10.22 -18.11
C GLN A 427 -6.35 10.82 -17.05
N ILE A 428 -6.58 10.54 -15.76
CA ILE A 428 -5.71 10.98 -14.65
C ILE A 428 -4.25 10.54 -14.80
N TRP A 429 -3.99 9.42 -15.50
CA TRP A 429 -2.64 8.90 -15.74
C TRP A 429 -1.93 9.59 -16.91
N PHE A 430 -2.65 10.38 -17.70
CA PHE A 430 -2.14 11.08 -18.89
C PHE A 430 -2.19 12.60 -18.74
N GLU A 431 -2.88 13.12 -17.74
CA GLU A 431 -3.04 14.56 -17.52
C GLU A 431 -2.02 15.05 -16.47
N PRO A 432 -1.17 16.03 -16.81
CA PRO A 432 -0.18 16.55 -15.88
C PRO A 432 -0.84 17.31 -14.72
N PHE A 433 -0.18 17.34 -13.58
CA PHE A 433 -0.53 18.27 -12.50
C PHE A 433 -0.19 19.70 -12.90
N THR A 434 -1.09 20.63 -12.59
CA THR A 434 -0.96 22.05 -12.88
C THR A 434 -0.82 22.84 -11.60
N GLU A 435 0.22 23.64 -11.49
CA GLU A 435 0.43 24.55 -10.35
C GLU A 435 -0.67 25.61 -10.30
N LEU A 436 -1.27 25.79 -9.13
CA LEU A 436 -2.29 26.80 -8.90
C LEU A 436 -1.63 28.14 -8.61
N ARG A 437 -2.11 29.20 -9.27
CA ARG A 437 -1.63 30.58 -9.01
C ARG A 437 -1.84 31.01 -7.56
N ALA A 438 -2.94 30.54 -6.94
CA ALA A 438 -3.24 30.65 -5.53
C ALA A 438 -3.76 29.30 -5.04
N PRO A 439 -3.29 28.81 -3.90
CA PRO A 439 -3.75 27.52 -3.37
C PRO A 439 -5.26 27.49 -3.14
N LYS A 440 -5.86 26.31 -3.29
CA LYS A 440 -7.22 26.04 -2.82
C LYS A 440 -7.17 25.66 -1.34
N LEU A 441 -8.23 25.97 -0.62
CA LEU A 441 -8.36 25.75 0.80
C LEU A 441 -9.67 25.02 1.10
N PHE A 442 -9.60 23.95 1.90
CA PHE A 442 -10.78 23.20 2.34
C PHE A 442 -10.73 22.97 3.85
N ASN A 443 -11.90 22.99 4.48
CA ASN A 443 -12.07 22.47 5.83
C ASN A 443 -12.76 21.11 5.74
N LEU A 444 -12.02 20.03 5.94
CA LEU A 444 -12.48 18.66 5.72
C LEU A 444 -13.55 18.18 6.75
N ARG A 445 -13.91 19.00 7.75
CA ARG A 445 -15.04 18.71 8.66
C ARG A 445 -16.35 19.34 8.15
N THR A 446 -16.27 20.47 7.45
CA THR A 446 -17.45 21.15 6.87
C THR A 446 -17.64 20.84 5.39
N ASP A 447 -16.58 20.45 4.70
CA ASP A 447 -16.58 20.01 3.31
C ASP A 447 -15.67 18.77 3.14
N PRO A 448 -16.08 17.60 3.67
CA PRO A 448 -15.27 16.39 3.61
C PRO A 448 -15.07 15.84 2.19
N PHE A 449 -15.88 16.31 1.24
CA PHE A 449 -15.85 15.88 -0.16
C PHE A 449 -15.16 16.87 -1.09
N GLU A 450 -14.57 17.95 -0.54
CA GLU A 450 -13.80 18.97 -1.28
C GLU A 450 -14.57 19.57 -2.47
N ARG A 451 -15.84 19.89 -2.26
CA ARG A 451 -16.74 20.39 -3.33
C ARG A 451 -17.02 21.89 -3.29
N ALA A 452 -16.60 22.59 -2.24
CA ALA A 452 -16.95 23.99 -2.05
C ALA A 452 -16.46 24.89 -3.20
N ASP A 453 -15.33 24.60 -3.83
CA ASP A 453 -14.77 25.34 -4.95
C ASP A 453 -15.65 25.30 -6.22
N VAL A 454 -16.51 24.29 -6.37
CA VAL A 454 -17.42 24.12 -7.52
C VAL A 454 -18.89 24.30 -7.17
N THR A 455 -19.27 24.23 -5.91
CA THR A 455 -20.68 24.26 -5.47
C THR A 455 -21.07 25.52 -4.69
N SER A 456 -20.11 26.29 -4.16
CA SER A 456 -20.36 27.48 -3.34
C SER A 456 -20.14 28.78 -4.10
N ASN A 457 -21.12 29.69 -4.02
CA ASN A 457 -21.02 31.04 -4.61
C ASN A 457 -20.02 31.95 -3.86
N THR A 458 -19.70 31.63 -2.61
CA THR A 458 -18.85 32.48 -1.73
C THR A 458 -17.50 31.84 -1.41
N TYR A 459 -17.15 30.77 -2.10
CA TYR A 459 -15.92 30.02 -1.82
C TYR A 459 -14.67 30.88 -1.86
N TRP A 460 -14.50 31.70 -2.89
CA TRP A 460 -13.30 32.53 -3.06
C TRP A 460 -13.21 33.67 -2.03
N ASP A 461 -14.33 34.28 -1.65
CA ASP A 461 -14.36 35.27 -0.55
C ASP A 461 -13.94 34.60 0.77
N TRP A 462 -14.47 33.40 1.04
CA TRP A 462 -14.11 32.61 2.21
C TRP A 462 -12.62 32.21 2.23
N VAL A 463 -12.02 31.87 1.07
CA VAL A 463 -10.58 31.59 0.93
C VAL A 463 -9.76 32.85 1.20
N MET A 464 -10.16 34.00 0.64
CA MET A 464 -9.44 35.27 0.82
C MET A 464 -9.37 35.69 2.29
N ASP A 465 -10.45 35.47 3.05
CA ASP A 465 -10.48 35.73 4.50
C ASP A 465 -9.51 34.81 5.29
N ARG A 466 -9.04 33.72 4.68
CA ARG A 466 -8.20 32.68 5.32
C ARG A 466 -6.87 32.44 4.62
N ILE A 467 -6.46 33.31 3.74
CA ILE A 467 -5.22 33.15 2.95
C ILE A 467 -3.98 32.95 3.84
N PHE A 468 -4.00 33.42 5.09
CA PHE A 468 -2.93 33.22 6.06
C PHE A 468 -2.65 31.73 6.34
N LEU A 469 -3.64 30.83 6.17
CA LEU A 469 -3.45 29.38 6.32
C LEU A 469 -2.49 28.80 5.27
N CYS A 470 -2.43 29.39 4.08
CA CYS A 470 -1.47 29.01 3.05
C CYS A 470 -0.02 29.27 3.48
N LEU A 471 0.23 30.37 4.23
CA LEU A 471 1.56 30.66 4.77
C LEU A 471 1.97 29.65 5.85
N TYR A 472 1.01 29.26 6.68
CA TYR A 472 1.23 28.24 7.70
C TYR A 472 1.51 26.86 7.06
N ALA A 473 0.72 26.49 6.05
CA ALA A 473 0.93 25.27 5.26
C ALA A 473 2.34 25.22 4.63
N ASN A 474 2.79 26.32 4.01
CA ASN A 474 4.14 26.42 3.45
C ASN A 474 5.22 26.19 4.52
N ALA A 475 5.05 26.74 5.72
CA ALA A 475 6.00 26.54 6.80
C ALA A 475 6.09 25.07 7.26
N LEU A 476 4.97 24.34 7.25
CA LEU A 476 4.95 22.90 7.56
C LEU A 476 5.66 22.08 6.48
N VAL A 477 5.39 22.36 5.20
CA VAL A 477 6.09 21.70 4.08
C VAL A 477 7.60 21.96 4.15
N LEU A 478 8.02 23.20 4.42
CA LEU A 478 9.43 23.54 4.55
C LEU A 478 10.12 22.80 5.71
N ARG A 479 9.44 22.60 6.84
CA ARG A 479 9.98 21.80 7.96
C ARG A 479 10.19 20.34 7.55
N PHE A 480 9.26 19.76 6.82
CA PHE A 480 9.41 18.41 6.27
C PHE A 480 10.60 18.35 5.32
N LEU A 481 10.70 19.26 4.36
CA LEU A 481 11.80 19.32 3.39
C LEU A 481 13.17 19.56 4.07
N ASP A 482 13.21 20.26 5.20
CA ASP A 482 14.45 20.49 5.95
C ASP A 482 15.09 19.18 6.46
N THR A 483 14.29 18.14 6.69
CA THR A 483 14.78 16.82 7.10
C THR A 483 15.63 16.12 6.03
N PHE A 484 15.48 16.51 4.75
CA PHE A 484 16.24 15.95 3.63
C PHE A 484 17.67 16.46 3.53
N LYS A 485 18.05 17.47 4.31
CA LYS A 485 19.45 17.89 4.45
C LYS A 485 20.29 16.81 5.14
N GLU A 486 19.69 16.10 6.10
CA GLU A 486 20.33 15.00 6.83
C GLU A 486 20.05 13.63 6.19
N PHE A 487 18.82 13.43 5.69
CA PHE A 487 18.34 12.19 5.09
C PHE A 487 17.85 12.44 3.66
N PRO A 488 18.75 12.53 2.67
CA PRO A 488 18.39 12.81 1.28
C PRO A 488 17.55 11.67 0.68
N PRO A 489 16.73 11.93 -0.37
CA PRO A 489 15.99 10.89 -1.07
C PRO A 489 16.91 9.79 -1.60
N ARG A 490 16.46 8.54 -1.55
CA ARG A 490 17.21 7.36 -2.04
C ARG A 490 17.31 7.32 -3.55
N ALA A 491 16.22 7.64 -4.23
CA ALA A 491 16.10 7.59 -5.67
C ALA A 491 15.16 8.67 -6.17
N GLU A 492 15.30 9.02 -7.44
CA GLU A 492 14.28 9.76 -8.14
C GLU A 492 13.13 8.83 -8.51
N PRO A 493 11.86 9.30 -8.52
CA PRO A 493 10.72 8.51 -8.92
C PRO A 493 10.85 8.04 -10.38
N ALA A 494 10.21 6.92 -10.71
CA ALA A 494 10.05 6.51 -12.09
C ALA A 494 9.35 7.61 -12.89
N SER A 495 9.71 7.76 -14.15
CA SER A 495 9.00 8.68 -15.05
C SER A 495 8.59 7.94 -16.33
N PHE A 496 7.32 8.12 -16.71
CA PHE A 496 6.79 7.61 -17.96
C PHE A 496 6.93 8.64 -19.10
N THR A 497 7.48 9.84 -18.82
CA THR A 497 7.66 10.85 -19.86
C THR A 497 8.83 10.51 -20.75
N ILE A 498 8.64 10.72 -22.07
CA ILE A 498 9.70 10.49 -23.06
C ILE A 498 10.92 11.40 -22.81
N SER A 499 10.69 12.60 -22.25
CA SER A 499 11.74 13.54 -21.87
C SER A 499 12.71 12.93 -20.85
N ALA A 500 12.18 12.32 -19.79
CA ALA A 500 13.01 11.67 -18.76
C ALA A 500 13.75 10.45 -19.31
N ALA A 501 13.13 9.67 -20.21
CA ALA A 501 13.81 8.57 -20.89
C ALA A 501 14.98 9.06 -21.74
N VAL A 502 14.79 10.17 -22.47
CA VAL A 502 15.85 10.80 -23.29
C VAL A 502 16.96 11.37 -22.42
N GLU A 503 16.64 11.99 -21.28
CA GLU A 503 17.65 12.51 -20.31
C GLU A 503 18.49 11.37 -19.74
N LYS A 504 17.85 10.27 -19.30
CA LYS A 504 18.55 9.08 -18.82
C LYS A 504 19.45 8.46 -19.89
N MET A 505 18.98 8.41 -21.13
CA MET A 505 19.79 7.92 -22.25
C MET A 505 21.00 8.83 -22.50
N LYS A 506 20.83 10.15 -22.47
CA LYS A 506 21.93 11.14 -22.64
C LYS A 506 22.96 11.02 -21.52
N SER A 507 22.51 10.87 -20.27
CA SER A 507 23.41 10.69 -19.12
C SER A 507 24.22 9.40 -19.22
N ALA A 508 23.59 8.29 -19.64
CA ALA A 508 24.26 7.01 -19.88
C ALA A 508 25.29 7.08 -21.00
N LEU A 509 25.00 7.80 -22.09
CA LEU A 509 25.93 8.01 -23.20
C LEU A 509 27.08 8.96 -22.82
N GLY A 510 26.80 9.98 -21.98
CA GLY A 510 27.81 10.91 -21.47
C GLY A 510 28.77 10.29 -20.46
N SER A 511 28.34 9.29 -19.70
CA SER A 511 29.20 8.54 -18.76
C SER A 511 30.07 7.47 -19.42
N ALA A 512 29.75 7.05 -20.65
CA ALA A 512 30.55 6.08 -21.42
C ALA A 512 31.70 6.74 -22.22
N GLY A 513 31.83 8.06 -22.15
CA GLY A 513 32.82 8.84 -22.90
C GLY A 513 33.92 9.52 -22.06
N ASN A 514 34.04 9.17 -20.77
CA ASN A 514 35.12 9.63 -19.89
C ASN A 514 35.99 8.48 -19.39
#